data_12397d4d8a28976c5a89982fc66919f0
#
_entry.id   12397d4d8a28976c5a89982fc66919f0
#
_cell.length_a   1.000
_cell.length_b   1.000
_cell.length_c   1.000
_cell.angle_alpha   90.00
_cell.angle_beta   90.00
_cell.angle_gamma   90.00
#
_symmetry.space_group_name_H-M   'P 1'
#
loop_
_entity.id
_entity.type
_entity.pdbx_description
1 polymer ?
#
loop_
_entity_poly.entity_id
_entity_poly.type
_entity_poly.pdbx_seq_one_letter_code
_entity_poly.pdbx_strand_id
1 'polypeptide(L)'
;CSAYGPLAEQIVAGAAGMKIHEDWGSTPAAIDSCLTVADDYDVMVAVHTDTLNEAGCVEDTLDAIAGRVMHTFHTEGAGGGHAPDIIKIAGFPNILPASTNPTMPYTINTIDEHLDMLMVCHHLDNRIPEDVAFADSRIRPETIAAEDVLHDMGVFSIMSSDSQAMGRPSEVIT
;
A
#
# COMPACT_ATOMS: atom_id res chain seq x y z
N CYS A 1 -14.86 2.02 8.85
CA CYS A 1 -16.14 2.75 8.79
C CYS A 1 -16.33 3.28 7.37
N SER A 2 -17.51 3.07 6.80
CA SER A 2 -17.83 3.52 5.43
C SER A 2 -18.99 4.52 5.39
N ALA A 3 -19.33 5.14 6.52
CA ALA A 3 -20.39 6.14 6.60
C ALA A 3 -19.78 7.53 6.76
N TYR A 4 -20.30 8.50 6.01
CA TYR A 4 -19.83 9.88 5.99
C TYR A 4 -19.77 10.51 7.40
N GLY A 5 -20.89 10.46 8.17
CA GLY A 5 -20.97 11.13 9.47
C GLY A 5 -19.86 10.77 10.45
N PRO A 6 -19.67 9.48 10.78
CA PRO A 6 -18.58 9.06 11.67
C PRO A 6 -17.17 9.38 11.16
N LEU A 7 -16.94 9.39 9.83
CA LEU A 7 -15.66 9.80 9.26
C LEU A 7 -15.43 11.31 9.43
N ALA A 8 -16.43 12.13 9.15
CA ALA A 8 -16.38 13.57 9.34
C ALA A 8 -16.14 13.93 10.83
N GLU A 9 -16.77 13.21 11.76
CA GLU A 9 -16.55 13.40 13.20
C GLU A 9 -15.09 13.19 13.61
N GLN A 10 -14.38 12.23 13.00
CA GLN A 10 -12.96 12.01 13.27
C GLN A 10 -12.11 13.21 12.80
N ILE A 11 -12.42 13.76 11.63
CA ILE A 11 -11.70 14.95 11.13
C ILE A 11 -11.99 16.15 12.04
N VAL A 12 -13.24 16.39 12.42
CA VAL A 12 -13.61 17.48 13.35
C VAL A 12 -12.94 17.29 14.72
N ALA A 13 -12.74 16.05 15.16
CA ALA A 13 -12.03 15.74 16.40
C ALA A 13 -10.51 15.95 16.31
N GLY A 14 -9.96 16.26 15.14
CA GLY A 14 -8.56 16.62 14.95
C GLY A 14 -7.72 15.59 14.18
N ALA A 15 -8.33 14.59 13.52
CA ALA A 15 -7.59 13.73 12.63
C ALA A 15 -7.10 14.51 11.40
N ALA A 16 -5.83 14.32 11.03
CA ALA A 16 -5.21 15.02 9.91
C ALA A 16 -5.52 14.40 8.54
N GLY A 17 -6.16 13.24 8.51
CA GLY A 17 -6.52 12.51 7.31
C GLY A 17 -7.09 11.14 7.65
N MET A 18 -7.33 10.33 6.63
CA MET A 18 -7.91 8.99 6.79
C MET A 18 -7.00 7.93 6.18
N LYS A 19 -6.90 6.78 6.84
CA LYS A 19 -6.19 5.59 6.34
C LYS A 19 -7.17 4.46 6.11
N ILE A 20 -7.12 3.89 4.93
CA ILE A 20 -7.88 2.70 4.54
C ILE A 20 -6.94 1.50 4.54
N HIS A 21 -7.39 0.39 5.12
CA HIS A 21 -6.62 -0.84 5.23
C HIS A 21 -7.56 -2.06 5.12
N GLU A 22 -7.07 -3.18 4.55
CA GLU A 22 -7.86 -4.39 4.32
C GLU A 22 -8.48 -4.94 5.59
N ASP A 23 -7.73 -4.98 6.68
CA ASP A 23 -8.19 -5.53 7.96
C ASP A 23 -9.49 -4.89 8.45
N TRP A 24 -9.76 -3.67 8.02
CA TRP A 24 -10.91 -2.87 8.41
C TRP A 24 -11.94 -2.68 7.29
N GLY A 25 -11.66 -3.25 6.12
CA GLY A 25 -12.46 -3.17 4.91
C GLY A 25 -12.14 -1.95 4.05
N SER A 26 -11.63 -2.21 2.85
CA SER A 26 -11.30 -1.20 1.83
C SER A 26 -12.10 -1.43 0.55
N THR A 27 -13.40 -1.67 0.72
CA THR A 27 -14.33 -1.79 -0.41
C THR A 27 -14.40 -0.49 -1.21
N PRO A 28 -14.81 -0.52 -2.48
CA PRO A 28 -15.06 0.68 -3.28
C PRO A 28 -15.93 1.72 -2.56
N ALA A 29 -16.96 1.27 -1.84
CA ALA A 29 -17.82 2.14 -1.04
C ALA A 29 -17.08 2.82 0.13
N ALA A 30 -16.14 2.13 0.77
CA ALA A 30 -15.32 2.73 1.83
C ALA A 30 -14.35 3.77 1.26
N ILE A 31 -13.74 3.47 0.12
CA ILE A 31 -12.86 4.40 -0.60
C ILE A 31 -13.63 5.67 -0.98
N ASP A 32 -14.78 5.53 -1.63
CA ASP A 32 -15.62 6.65 -2.04
C ASP A 32 -16.06 7.50 -0.85
N SER A 33 -16.50 6.89 0.23
CA SER A 33 -16.93 7.63 1.43
C SER A 33 -15.79 8.41 2.08
N CYS A 34 -14.59 7.82 2.18
CA CYS A 34 -13.42 8.52 2.70
C CYS A 34 -13.03 9.70 1.82
N LEU A 35 -13.00 9.50 0.50
CA LEU A 35 -12.65 10.57 -0.44
C LEU A 35 -13.70 11.69 -0.47
N THR A 36 -14.98 11.37 -0.29
CA THR A 36 -16.04 12.38 -0.18
C THR A 36 -15.85 13.27 1.06
N VAL A 37 -15.53 12.68 2.20
CA VAL A 37 -15.19 13.45 3.41
C VAL A 37 -13.90 14.25 3.19
N ALA A 38 -12.92 13.67 2.54
CA ALA A 38 -11.65 14.34 2.27
C ALA A 38 -11.82 15.59 1.39
N ASP A 39 -12.66 15.51 0.38
CA ASP A 39 -12.99 16.66 -0.48
C ASP A 39 -13.66 17.78 0.32
N ASP A 40 -14.58 17.44 1.25
CA ASP A 40 -15.31 18.42 2.04
C ASP A 40 -14.44 19.12 3.11
N TYR A 41 -13.43 18.42 3.63
CA TYR A 41 -12.58 18.92 4.73
C TYR A 41 -11.15 19.25 4.31
N ASP A 42 -10.80 19.09 3.04
CA ASP A 42 -9.44 19.29 2.48
C ASP A 42 -8.37 18.53 3.26
N VAL A 43 -8.58 17.21 3.40
CA VAL A 43 -7.66 16.31 4.09
C VAL A 43 -7.25 15.15 3.19
N MET A 44 -6.14 14.51 3.53
CA MET A 44 -5.60 13.40 2.75
C MET A 44 -6.29 12.06 3.06
N VAL A 45 -6.44 11.23 2.03
CA VAL A 45 -6.74 9.80 2.18
C VAL A 45 -5.54 8.97 1.74
N ALA A 46 -5.16 8.02 2.57
CA ALA A 46 -4.15 7.03 2.25
C ALA A 46 -4.73 5.62 2.25
N VAL A 47 -4.31 4.77 1.32
CA VAL A 47 -4.76 3.38 1.24
C VAL A 47 -3.57 2.42 1.27
N HIS A 48 -3.73 1.33 1.99
CA HIS A 48 -2.84 0.18 1.90
C HIS A 48 -3.20 -0.60 0.62
N THR A 49 -2.28 -0.68 -0.33
CA THR A 49 -2.59 -1.18 -1.68
C THR A 49 -2.83 -2.68 -1.78
N ASP A 50 -2.49 -3.46 -0.77
CA ASP A 50 -2.80 -4.89 -0.71
C ASP A 50 -4.27 -5.20 -0.91
N THR A 51 -5.11 -4.26 -0.48
CA THR A 51 -6.55 -4.41 -0.50
C THR A 51 -7.19 -4.18 -1.86
N LEU A 52 -6.46 -3.56 -2.77
CA LEU A 52 -7.00 -3.20 -4.09
C LEU A 52 -7.41 -4.42 -4.90
N ASN A 53 -6.81 -5.57 -4.63
CA ASN A 53 -7.09 -6.80 -5.36
C ASN A 53 -7.87 -7.86 -4.57
N GLU A 54 -8.01 -7.70 -3.26
CA GLU A 54 -8.81 -8.64 -2.45
C GLU A 54 -10.31 -8.39 -2.58
N ALA A 55 -10.70 -7.13 -2.83
CA ALA A 55 -12.10 -6.72 -2.99
C ALA A 55 -12.58 -6.71 -4.46
N GLY A 56 -11.68 -6.98 -5.43
CA GLY A 56 -11.98 -6.92 -6.85
C GLY A 56 -10.74 -6.72 -7.70
N CYS A 57 -10.87 -6.02 -8.80
CA CYS A 57 -9.78 -5.64 -9.70
C CYS A 57 -9.27 -4.24 -9.37
N VAL A 58 -8.05 -3.91 -9.80
CA VAL A 58 -7.48 -2.56 -9.63
C VAL A 58 -8.36 -1.48 -10.30
N GLU A 59 -9.04 -1.84 -11.35
CA GLU A 59 -9.99 -0.98 -12.06
C GLU A 59 -11.18 -0.56 -11.16
N ASP A 60 -11.73 -1.46 -10.35
CA ASP A 60 -12.82 -1.14 -9.40
C ASP A 60 -12.38 -0.08 -8.38
N THR A 61 -11.13 -0.14 -7.96
CA THR A 61 -10.55 0.85 -7.06
C THR A 61 -10.33 2.19 -7.76
N LEU A 62 -9.81 2.19 -8.98
CA LEU A 62 -9.65 3.40 -9.79
C LEU A 62 -11.00 4.08 -10.05
N ASP A 63 -12.04 3.30 -10.31
CA ASP A 63 -13.40 3.79 -10.46
C ASP A 63 -13.93 4.43 -9.16
N ALA A 64 -13.64 3.82 -8.01
CA ALA A 64 -14.01 4.38 -6.71
C ALA A 64 -13.24 5.66 -6.37
N ILE A 65 -11.98 5.76 -6.77
CA ILE A 65 -11.17 6.98 -6.63
C ILE A 65 -11.77 8.11 -7.49
N ALA A 66 -12.29 7.78 -8.66
CA ALA A 66 -13.01 8.72 -9.54
C ALA A 66 -12.20 9.99 -9.86
N GLY A 67 -10.89 9.86 -10.06
CA GLY A 67 -10.00 10.99 -10.38
C GLY A 67 -9.62 11.91 -9.21
N ARG A 68 -10.09 11.62 -7.97
CA ARG A 68 -9.71 12.34 -6.75
C ARG A 68 -8.28 11.98 -6.34
N VAL A 69 -7.65 12.83 -5.52
CA VAL A 69 -6.27 12.59 -5.06
C VAL A 69 -6.25 11.51 -3.97
N MET A 70 -5.37 10.53 -4.11
CA MET A 70 -5.16 9.49 -3.11
C MET A 70 -3.68 9.17 -2.96
N HIS A 71 -3.26 8.95 -1.70
CA HIS A 71 -1.95 8.42 -1.39
C HIS A 71 -2.02 6.89 -1.30
N THR A 72 -1.16 6.20 -2.04
CA THR A 72 -1.13 4.73 -2.06
C THR A 72 0.20 4.22 -1.50
N PHE A 73 0.15 3.30 -0.52
CA PHE A 73 1.33 2.65 0.02
C PHE A 73 1.58 1.32 -0.69
N HIS A 74 2.83 0.86 -0.70
CA HIS A 74 3.25 -0.40 -1.35
C HIS A 74 2.84 -0.50 -2.82
N THR A 75 2.87 0.62 -3.51
CA THR A 75 2.34 0.72 -4.88
C THR A 75 3.11 -0.14 -5.89
N GLU A 76 4.37 -0.40 -5.64
CA GLU A 76 5.20 -1.33 -6.41
C GLU A 76 4.86 -2.81 -6.15
N GLY A 77 4.10 -3.11 -5.08
CA GLY A 77 3.69 -4.45 -4.71
C GLY A 77 4.66 -5.22 -3.82
N ALA A 78 5.79 -4.61 -3.41
CA ALA A 78 6.80 -5.28 -2.58
C ALA A 78 6.35 -5.49 -1.12
N GLY A 79 5.42 -4.69 -0.62
CA GLY A 79 4.87 -4.81 0.73
C GLY A 79 3.72 -5.82 0.86
N GLY A 80 3.33 -6.45 -0.21
CA GLY A 80 2.17 -7.32 -0.30
C GLY A 80 1.24 -6.89 -1.43
N GLY A 81 0.07 -7.49 -1.54
CA GLY A 81 -0.88 -7.19 -2.58
C GLY A 81 -0.69 -8.00 -3.86
N HIS A 82 -1.59 -7.85 -4.78
CA HIS A 82 -1.60 -8.64 -6.01
C HIS A 82 -0.74 -7.99 -7.10
N ALA A 83 0.58 -8.07 -6.91
CA ALA A 83 1.51 -7.77 -7.98
C ALA A 83 1.26 -8.72 -9.18
N PRO A 84 1.40 -8.26 -10.44
CA PRO A 84 2.00 -6.97 -10.81
C PRO A 84 0.97 -5.85 -11.03
N ASP A 85 -0.31 -6.10 -10.95
CA ASP A 85 -1.33 -5.17 -11.46
C ASP A 85 -1.40 -3.85 -10.70
N ILE A 86 -1.12 -3.88 -9.40
CA ILE A 86 -1.18 -2.69 -8.54
C ILE A 86 -0.25 -1.57 -9.01
N ILE A 87 0.87 -1.89 -9.61
CA ILE A 87 1.83 -0.89 -10.09
C ILE A 87 1.24 0.06 -11.14
N LYS A 88 0.19 -0.35 -11.85
CA LYS A 88 -0.50 0.47 -12.84
C LYS A 88 -1.00 1.80 -12.25
N ILE A 89 -1.35 1.80 -10.96
CA ILE A 89 -1.91 2.99 -10.31
C ILE A 89 -0.89 4.14 -10.24
N ALA A 90 0.40 3.85 -10.24
CA ALA A 90 1.46 4.86 -10.27
C ALA A 90 1.49 5.69 -11.57
N GLY A 91 0.83 5.23 -12.62
CA GLY A 91 0.70 5.95 -13.89
C GLY A 91 -0.39 7.04 -13.89
N PHE A 92 -1.16 7.19 -12.82
CA PHE A 92 -2.26 8.16 -12.76
C PHE A 92 -1.81 9.46 -12.05
N PRO A 93 -2.07 10.64 -12.64
CA PRO A 93 -1.55 11.93 -12.14
C PRO A 93 -2.17 12.38 -10.81
N ASN A 94 -3.27 11.80 -10.41
CA ASN A 94 -3.97 12.06 -9.15
C ASN A 94 -3.56 11.11 -8.02
N ILE A 95 -2.63 10.20 -8.27
CA ILE A 95 -2.14 9.26 -7.28
C ILE A 95 -0.76 9.72 -6.77
N LEU A 96 -0.58 9.66 -5.46
CA LEU A 96 0.71 9.83 -4.79
C LEU A 96 1.21 8.45 -4.38
N PRO A 97 1.99 7.77 -5.22
CA PRO A 97 2.47 6.44 -4.92
C PRO A 97 3.62 6.48 -3.91
N ALA A 98 3.60 5.57 -2.96
CA ALA A 98 4.70 5.33 -2.04
C ALA A 98 5.14 3.86 -2.14
N SER A 99 6.44 3.67 -2.19
CA SER A 99 7.05 2.35 -2.15
C SER A 99 7.28 1.88 -0.72
N THR A 100 7.57 0.60 -0.58
CA THR A 100 8.09 0.01 0.65
C THR A 100 9.28 -0.86 0.32
N ASN A 101 10.48 -0.42 0.68
CA ASN A 101 11.74 -1.12 0.39
C ASN A 101 12.50 -1.50 1.66
N PRO A 102 11.95 -2.40 2.50
CA PRO A 102 12.57 -2.77 3.76
C PRO A 102 13.84 -3.64 3.58
N THR A 103 14.09 -4.14 2.38
CA THR A 103 15.21 -5.03 2.07
C THR A 103 16.37 -4.34 1.37
N MET A 104 16.33 -3.02 1.28
CA MET A 104 17.48 -2.24 0.79
C MET A 104 18.65 -2.28 1.80
N PRO A 105 19.93 -2.29 1.38
CA PRO A 105 20.40 -2.55 0.01
C PRO A 105 20.15 -4.00 -0.40
N TYR A 106 19.97 -4.25 -1.69
CA TYR A 106 19.72 -5.59 -2.20
C TYR A 106 20.95 -6.49 -2.03
N THR A 107 20.71 -7.68 -1.51
CA THR A 107 21.70 -8.73 -1.30
C THR A 107 21.27 -10.02 -1.97
N ILE A 108 22.11 -11.03 -1.95
CA ILE A 108 21.76 -12.37 -2.44
C ILE A 108 20.57 -12.97 -1.67
N ASN A 109 20.33 -12.53 -0.44
CA ASN A 109 19.28 -13.04 0.44
C ASN A 109 18.04 -12.14 0.47
N THR A 110 17.96 -11.09 -0.37
CA THR A 110 16.89 -10.10 -0.31
C THR A 110 15.49 -10.71 -0.34
N ILE A 111 15.26 -11.73 -1.16
CA ILE A 111 13.95 -12.39 -1.27
C ILE A 111 13.60 -13.11 0.03
N ASP A 112 14.54 -13.88 0.59
CA ASP A 112 14.32 -14.61 1.82
C ASP A 112 14.12 -13.67 3.01
N GLU A 113 14.89 -12.58 3.07
CA GLU A 113 14.73 -11.54 4.10
C GLU A 113 13.35 -10.87 4.02
N HIS A 114 12.87 -10.59 2.82
CA HIS A 114 11.54 -10.01 2.62
C HIS A 114 10.43 -10.98 3.02
N LEU A 115 10.57 -12.27 2.68
CA LEU A 115 9.64 -13.31 3.11
C LEU A 115 9.55 -13.37 4.64
N ASP A 116 10.69 -13.42 5.32
CA ASP A 116 10.72 -13.42 6.78
C ASP A 116 10.08 -12.20 7.39
N MET A 117 10.34 -11.01 6.85
CA MET A 117 9.71 -9.77 7.31
C MET A 117 8.20 -9.79 7.11
N LEU A 118 7.72 -10.25 5.95
CA LEU A 118 6.30 -10.35 5.67
C LEU A 118 5.61 -11.33 6.63
N MET A 119 6.23 -12.49 6.87
CA MET A 119 5.74 -13.47 7.85
C MET A 119 5.56 -12.85 9.23
N VAL A 120 6.53 -12.07 9.68
CA VAL A 120 6.49 -11.41 11.00
C VAL A 120 5.42 -10.32 11.06
N CYS A 121 5.37 -9.42 10.07
CA CYS A 121 4.45 -8.29 10.13
C CYS A 121 2.97 -8.68 9.95
N HIS A 122 2.70 -9.81 9.29
CA HIS A 122 1.35 -10.37 9.15
C HIS A 122 1.02 -11.43 10.21
N HIS A 123 1.88 -11.62 11.22
CA HIS A 123 1.69 -12.60 12.30
C HIS A 123 1.48 -14.04 11.81
N LEU A 124 2.15 -14.41 10.73
CA LEU A 124 2.09 -15.74 10.13
C LEU A 124 3.01 -16.73 10.83
N ASP A 125 2.71 -18.02 10.73
CA ASP A 125 3.50 -19.09 11.32
C ASP A 125 4.22 -19.91 10.23
N ASN A 126 5.54 -19.91 10.23
CA ASN A 126 6.36 -20.63 9.26
C ASN A 126 6.22 -22.15 9.31
N ARG A 127 5.55 -22.69 10.34
CA ARG A 127 5.20 -24.12 10.46
C ARG A 127 3.90 -24.48 9.75
N ILE A 128 3.14 -23.48 9.30
CA ILE A 128 1.87 -23.64 8.59
C ILE A 128 2.13 -23.41 7.10
N PRO A 129 2.04 -24.47 6.26
CA PRO A 129 2.32 -24.33 4.82
C PRO A 129 1.46 -23.28 4.10
N GLU A 130 0.22 -23.11 4.52
CA GLU A 130 -0.70 -22.14 3.96
C GLU A 130 -0.26 -20.70 4.25
N ASP A 131 0.26 -20.43 5.43
CA ASP A 131 0.81 -19.14 5.81
C ASP A 131 2.04 -18.79 4.98
N VAL A 132 2.94 -19.77 4.82
CA VAL A 132 4.13 -19.62 3.98
C VAL A 132 3.74 -19.38 2.53
N ALA A 133 2.78 -20.14 1.98
CA ALA A 133 2.31 -19.97 0.62
C ALA A 133 1.65 -18.60 0.41
N PHE A 134 0.90 -18.10 1.39
CA PHE A 134 0.32 -16.76 1.37
C PHE A 134 1.42 -15.69 1.30
N ALA A 135 2.41 -15.75 2.18
CA ALA A 135 3.51 -14.81 2.20
C ALA A 135 4.30 -14.84 0.87
N ASP A 136 4.68 -16.03 0.42
CA ASP A 136 5.44 -16.23 -0.82
C ASP A 136 4.69 -15.72 -2.06
N SER A 137 3.37 -15.83 -2.10
CA SER A 137 2.56 -15.32 -3.20
C SER A 137 2.66 -13.80 -3.39
N ARG A 138 3.06 -13.08 -2.36
CA ARG A 138 3.14 -11.61 -2.32
C ARG A 138 4.54 -11.07 -2.60
N ILE A 139 5.55 -11.92 -2.65
CA ILE A 139 6.95 -11.54 -2.84
C ILE A 139 7.41 -11.93 -4.23
N ARG A 140 7.94 -10.96 -4.97
CA ARG A 140 8.45 -11.17 -6.32
C ARG A 140 9.68 -10.30 -6.55
N PRO A 141 10.76 -10.86 -7.14
CA PRO A 141 11.96 -10.09 -7.47
C PRO A 141 11.65 -8.85 -8.31
N GLU A 142 10.73 -8.99 -9.25
CA GLU A 142 10.34 -7.93 -10.18
C GLU A 142 9.71 -6.73 -9.46
N THR A 143 8.89 -6.97 -8.43
CA THR A 143 8.25 -5.89 -7.69
C THR A 143 9.19 -5.24 -6.69
N ILE A 144 10.11 -5.99 -6.10
CA ILE A 144 11.16 -5.45 -5.22
C ILE A 144 12.06 -4.48 -5.98
N ALA A 145 12.43 -4.81 -7.22
CA ALA A 145 13.28 -3.98 -8.07
C ALA A 145 12.51 -2.88 -8.82
N ALA A 146 11.17 -2.89 -8.78
CA ALA A 146 10.35 -2.00 -9.60
C ALA A 146 10.54 -0.52 -9.26
N GLU A 147 10.84 -0.17 -8.02
CA GLU A 147 11.04 1.22 -7.61
C GLU A 147 12.21 1.89 -8.34
N ASP A 148 13.35 1.21 -8.42
CA ASP A 148 14.52 1.74 -9.13
C ASP A 148 14.18 1.99 -10.59
N VAL A 149 13.46 1.07 -11.23
CA VAL A 149 13.01 1.21 -12.62
C VAL A 149 12.03 2.38 -12.77
N LEU A 150 11.08 2.53 -11.87
CA LEU A 150 10.11 3.63 -11.88
C LEU A 150 10.81 4.98 -11.76
N HIS A 151 11.78 5.11 -10.86
CA HIS A 151 12.56 6.34 -10.68
C HIS A 151 13.40 6.66 -11.92
N ASP A 152 14.05 5.67 -12.50
CA ASP A 152 14.83 5.83 -13.75
C ASP A 152 13.93 6.28 -14.92
N MET A 153 12.68 5.85 -14.94
CA MET A 153 11.68 6.28 -15.92
C MET A 153 11.07 7.66 -15.60
N GLY A 154 11.40 8.25 -14.47
CA GLY A 154 10.86 9.54 -14.05
C GLY A 154 9.46 9.47 -13.46
N VAL A 155 9.01 8.29 -13.04
CA VAL A 155 7.74 8.14 -12.32
C VAL A 155 7.91 8.67 -10.90
N PHE A 156 7.00 9.54 -10.48
CA PHE A 156 6.99 10.04 -9.11
C PHE A 156 6.63 8.91 -8.14
N SER A 157 7.47 8.69 -7.13
CA SER A 157 7.22 7.73 -6.06
C SER A 157 7.85 8.22 -4.76
N ILE A 158 7.12 8.09 -3.66
CA ILE A 158 7.60 8.42 -2.32
C ILE A 158 8.31 7.19 -1.76
N MET A 159 9.58 7.33 -1.41
CA MET A 159 10.35 6.24 -0.81
C MET A 159 9.97 6.05 0.67
N SER A 160 9.75 4.83 1.09
CA SER A 160 9.33 4.47 2.44
C SER A 160 9.90 3.13 2.87
N SER A 161 10.14 2.96 4.18
CA SER A 161 10.55 1.68 4.76
C SER A 161 9.41 0.92 5.42
N ASP A 162 8.27 1.57 5.62
CA ASP A 162 7.21 1.04 6.49
C ASP A 162 7.75 0.65 7.88
N SER A 163 8.40 1.59 8.53
CA SER A 163 9.32 1.35 9.65
C SER A 163 8.70 0.63 10.86
N GLN A 164 7.41 0.77 11.10
CA GLN A 164 6.74 0.12 12.22
C GLN A 164 6.46 -1.36 11.96
N ALA A 165 6.21 -1.73 10.73
CA ALA A 165 5.97 -3.11 10.34
C ALA A 165 7.29 -3.80 9.88
N MET A 166 8.07 -3.13 9.02
CA MET A 166 9.19 -3.72 8.30
C MET A 166 10.56 -3.23 8.81
N GLY A 167 10.63 -2.11 9.52
CA GLY A 167 11.88 -1.58 10.08
C GLY A 167 12.83 -0.97 9.04
N ARG A 168 14.11 -0.89 9.39
CA ARG A 168 15.24 -0.49 8.52
C ARG A 168 15.10 0.90 7.86
N PRO A 169 14.60 1.94 8.56
CA PRO A 169 14.48 3.26 7.94
C PRO A 169 15.81 3.89 7.55
N SER A 170 16.89 3.57 8.27
CA SER A 170 18.21 4.07 7.96
C SER A 170 18.73 3.56 6.62
N GLU A 171 18.51 2.30 6.33
CA GLU A 171 18.94 1.67 5.08
C GLU A 171 18.17 2.18 3.87
N VAL A 172 16.91 2.54 4.06
CA VAL A 172 16.09 3.12 3.00
C VAL A 172 16.45 4.58 2.70
N ILE A 173 16.94 5.31 3.71
CA ILE A 173 17.30 6.73 3.55
C ILE A 173 18.72 6.91 2.97
N THR A 174 19.60 5.94 3.15
CA THR A 174 20.99 6.01 2.66
C THR A 174 21.14 5.63 1.22
#